data_a6a4010d38d7820dd883f21a2faeeaa8
#
_entry.id   a6a4010d38d7820dd883f21a2faeeaa8
#
_cell.length_a   1.000
_cell.length_b   1.000
_cell.length_c   1.000
_cell.angle_alpha   90.00
_cell.angle_beta   90.00
_cell.angle_gamma   90.00
#
_symmetry.space_group_name_H-M   'P 1'
#
loop_
_entity.id
_entity.type
_entity.pdbx_description
1 polymer ?
#
loop_
_entity_poly.entity_id
_entity_poly.type
_entity_poly.pdbx_seq_one_letter_code
_entity_poly.pdbx_strand_id
1 'polypeptide(L)'
;MDVVWNEGSELMQNVFVYGTLRAGEINDIGAAAARNDIASPTLVGAATLRGRLFDFGAYPGLVPDDAGVHVRGDVYAIDDELVAVLDEIEQVYPGIEGLFMPREVTVDVEGSPVTCRYYPVQRDAVKGLPEIRSGDWVEHRRSNGR
;
A
#
# COMPACT_ATOMS: atom_id res chain seq x y z
N MET A 1 -3.55 -22.03 24.54
CA MET A 1 -3.30 -21.79 23.97
C MET A 1 -3.11 -21.56 23.34
N ASP A 2 -3.17 -21.50 23.15
CA ASP A 2 -2.93 -21.30 22.39
C ASP A 2 -2.07 -20.92 21.81
N VAL A 3 -2.16 -21.12 22.10
CA VAL A 3 -0.92 -20.48 21.82
C VAL A 3 -0.35 -20.80 20.47
N VAL A 4 -0.34 -22.00 20.12
CA VAL A 4 0.18 -22.40 18.84
C VAL A 4 -0.50 -21.69 17.71
N TRP A 5 -1.79 -21.64 17.76
CA TRP A 5 -2.52 -20.94 16.72
C TRP A 5 -2.26 -19.42 16.81
N ASN A 6 -1.92 -18.94 18.00
CA ASN A 6 -1.53 -17.55 18.15
C ASN A 6 -0.31 -17.22 17.33
N GLU A 7 0.57 -18.18 17.15
CA GLU A 7 1.73 -17.96 16.34
C GLU A 7 1.37 -17.56 14.94
N GLY A 8 0.40 -18.21 14.33
CA GLY A 8 -0.07 -17.84 13.02
C GLY A 8 -0.57 -16.41 13.00
N SER A 9 -1.36 -16.06 14.01
CA SER A 9 -1.91 -14.73 14.13
C SER A 9 -0.84 -13.68 14.31
N GLU A 10 0.17 -13.99 15.14
CA GLU A 10 1.27 -13.06 15.40
C GLU A 10 2.17 -12.85 14.20
N LEU A 11 2.20 -13.80 13.29
CA LEU A 11 3.03 -13.73 12.09
C LEU A 11 2.34 -13.08 10.91
N MET A 12 1.08 -12.66 11.09
CA MET A 12 0.31 -12.03 10.03
C MET A 12 0.12 -10.56 10.33
N GLN A 13 0.23 -9.73 9.30
CA GLN A 13 -0.02 -8.31 9.40
C GLN A 13 -0.94 -7.90 8.27
N ASN A 14 -1.66 -6.79 8.46
CA ASN A 14 -2.47 -6.21 7.41
C ASN A 14 -1.67 -5.08 6.74
N VAL A 15 -1.78 -5.00 5.43
CA VAL A 15 -1.16 -3.92 4.67
C VAL A 15 -2.21 -3.27 3.77
N PHE A 16 -2.19 -1.95 3.72
CA PHE A 16 -3.03 -1.18 2.80
C PHE A 16 -2.17 -0.77 1.61
N VAL A 17 -2.56 -1.23 0.42
CA VAL A 17 -1.82 -0.93 -0.81
C VAL A 17 -2.69 -0.04 -1.71
N TYR A 18 -2.11 1.04 -2.22
CA TYR A 18 -2.86 2.03 -3.00
C TYR A 18 -2.26 2.29 -4.39
N GLY A 19 -1.13 1.67 -4.70
CA GLY A 19 -0.41 1.94 -5.93
C GLY A 19 0.11 0.70 -6.62
N THR A 20 1.42 0.64 -6.84
CA THR A 20 2.03 -0.41 -7.66
C THR A 20 1.99 -1.80 -7.04
N LEU A 21 1.66 -1.91 -5.75
CA LEU A 21 1.49 -3.21 -5.09
C LEU A 21 0.10 -3.80 -5.32
N ARG A 22 -0.83 -3.02 -5.88
CA ARG A 22 -2.19 -3.52 -6.14
C ARG A 22 -2.17 -4.62 -7.19
N ALA A 23 -3.21 -5.47 -7.17
CA ALA A 23 -3.32 -6.60 -8.09
C ALA A 23 -3.23 -6.12 -9.55
N GLY A 24 -2.40 -6.80 -10.33
CA GLY A 24 -2.22 -6.48 -11.75
C GLY A 24 -1.27 -5.32 -12.02
N GLU A 25 -0.75 -4.67 -11.00
CA GLU A 25 0.21 -3.59 -11.16
C GLU A 25 1.64 -4.12 -11.18
N ILE A 26 2.60 -3.24 -11.50
CA ILE A 26 3.99 -3.64 -11.75
C ILE A 26 4.64 -4.36 -10.57
N ASN A 27 4.27 -3.99 -9.34
CA ASN A 27 4.79 -4.62 -8.12
C ASN A 27 3.70 -5.43 -7.42
N ASP A 28 2.79 -6.03 -8.17
CA ASP A 28 1.68 -6.83 -7.65
C ASP A 28 2.12 -7.64 -6.42
N ILE A 29 1.39 -7.45 -5.33
CA ILE A 29 1.75 -8.06 -4.04
C ILE A 29 1.73 -9.60 -4.10
N GLY A 30 0.82 -10.18 -4.87
CA GLY A 30 0.77 -11.63 -5.06
C GLY A 30 2.00 -12.13 -5.82
N ALA A 31 2.42 -11.38 -6.84
CA ALA A 31 3.60 -11.73 -7.61
C ALA A 31 4.87 -11.60 -6.76
N ALA A 32 4.93 -10.60 -5.87
CA ALA A 32 6.07 -10.44 -4.98
C ALA A 32 6.19 -11.63 -4.04
N ALA A 33 5.07 -12.10 -3.48
CA ALA A 33 5.06 -13.28 -2.62
C ALA A 33 5.54 -14.52 -3.39
N ALA A 34 5.03 -14.71 -4.60
CA ALA A 34 5.38 -15.87 -5.42
C ALA A 34 6.86 -15.89 -5.77
N ARG A 35 7.43 -14.74 -6.14
CA ARG A 35 8.86 -14.64 -6.49
C ARG A 35 9.78 -14.97 -5.33
N ASN A 36 9.31 -14.76 -4.11
CA ASN A 36 10.10 -14.98 -2.90
C ASN A 36 9.71 -16.26 -2.16
N ASP A 37 8.87 -17.08 -2.79
CA ASP A 37 8.43 -18.36 -2.22
C ASP A 37 7.77 -18.16 -0.85
N ILE A 38 6.96 -17.13 -0.75
CA ILE A 38 6.23 -16.77 0.47
C ILE A 38 4.74 -17.04 0.25
N ALA A 39 4.04 -17.36 1.33
CA ALA A 39 2.60 -17.62 1.25
C ALA A 39 1.86 -16.44 0.58
N SER A 40 0.88 -16.76 -0.25
CA SER A 40 0.10 -15.75 -0.95
C SER A 40 -0.64 -14.84 0.02
N PRO A 41 -0.70 -13.52 -0.27
CA PRO A 41 -1.50 -12.62 0.55
C PRO A 41 -2.98 -12.97 0.45
N THR A 42 -3.72 -12.69 1.52
CA THR A 42 -5.16 -12.89 1.56
C THR A 42 -5.85 -11.55 1.48
N LEU A 43 -6.70 -11.36 0.49
CA LEU A 43 -7.45 -10.11 0.36
C LEU A 43 -8.46 -10.00 1.50
N VAL A 44 -8.34 -8.96 2.31
CA VAL A 44 -9.29 -8.65 3.37
C VAL A 44 -10.46 -7.85 2.80
N GLY A 45 -10.18 -6.89 1.94
CA GLY A 45 -11.21 -6.12 1.26
C GLY A 45 -10.68 -4.80 0.72
N ALA A 46 -11.52 -4.11 -0.02
CA ALA A 46 -11.22 -2.78 -0.51
C ALA A 46 -11.40 -1.78 0.61
N ALA A 47 -10.65 -0.69 0.57
CA ALA A 47 -10.73 0.36 1.58
C ALA A 47 -10.34 1.70 0.97
N THR A 48 -10.63 2.77 1.70
CA THR A 48 -10.16 4.10 1.32
C THR A 48 -9.49 4.75 2.51
N LEU A 49 -8.58 5.67 2.21
CA LEU A 49 -7.89 6.46 3.22
C LEU A 49 -7.89 7.92 2.77
N ARG A 50 -8.27 8.80 3.69
CA ARG A 50 -8.30 10.24 3.37
C ARG A 50 -6.89 10.75 3.17
N GLY A 51 -6.66 11.40 2.04
CA GLY A 51 -5.34 11.93 1.74
C GLY A 51 -5.28 12.58 0.38
N ARG A 52 -4.07 12.87 -0.04
CA ARG A 52 -3.78 13.42 -1.36
C ARG A 52 -2.83 12.50 -2.08
N LEU A 53 -3.19 12.14 -3.29
CA LEU A 53 -2.40 11.22 -4.10
C LEU A 53 -1.71 12.02 -5.19
N PHE A 54 -0.41 11.78 -5.38
CA PHE A 54 0.42 12.50 -6.34
C PHE A 54 1.09 11.56 -7.31
N ASP A 55 1.30 12.06 -8.53
CA ASP A 55 1.87 11.27 -9.63
C ASP A 55 3.37 11.52 -9.71
N PHE A 56 4.16 10.50 -9.40
CA PHE A 56 5.61 10.52 -9.53
C PHE A 56 6.08 10.01 -10.91
N GLY A 57 5.13 9.71 -11.80
CA GLY A 57 5.42 9.17 -13.13
C GLY A 57 5.18 7.68 -13.18
N ALA A 58 6.09 6.90 -12.65
CA ALA A 58 5.98 5.43 -12.66
C ALA A 58 5.20 4.87 -11.48
N TYR A 59 4.92 5.67 -10.45
CA TYR A 59 4.26 5.25 -9.23
C TYR A 59 3.60 6.44 -8.55
N PRO A 60 2.62 6.20 -7.66
CA PRO A 60 1.99 7.28 -6.90
C PRO A 60 2.60 7.42 -5.52
N GLY A 61 2.37 8.57 -4.88
CA GLY A 61 2.70 8.78 -3.48
C GLY A 61 1.50 9.37 -2.76
N LEU A 62 1.17 8.80 -1.61
CA LEU A 62 0.05 9.25 -0.78
C LEU A 62 0.57 10.10 0.38
N VAL A 63 0.01 11.29 0.52
CA VAL A 63 0.23 12.13 1.70
C VAL A 63 -1.06 12.07 2.52
N PRO A 64 -1.03 11.58 3.77
CA PRO A 64 -2.23 11.55 4.61
C PRO A 64 -2.73 12.96 4.87
N ASP A 65 -4.03 13.17 4.74
CA ASP A 65 -4.64 14.50 4.92
C ASP A 65 -6.14 14.34 5.15
N ASP A 66 -6.61 14.71 6.32
CA ASP A 66 -8.03 14.59 6.67
C ASP A 66 -8.93 15.43 5.77
N ALA A 67 -8.39 16.44 5.13
CA ALA A 67 -9.12 17.29 4.20
C ALA A 67 -8.98 16.82 2.74
N GLY A 68 -8.28 15.70 2.51
CA GLY A 68 -8.07 15.19 1.17
C GLY A 68 -9.24 14.38 0.65
N VAL A 69 -8.98 13.67 -0.45
CA VAL A 69 -9.97 12.78 -1.07
C VAL A 69 -9.88 11.38 -0.46
N HIS A 70 -10.82 10.52 -0.82
CA HIS A 70 -10.77 9.11 -0.44
C HIS A 70 -9.87 8.37 -1.41
N VAL A 71 -8.64 8.08 -0.98
CA VAL A 71 -7.67 7.36 -1.80
C VAL A 71 -8.01 5.87 -1.75
N ARG A 72 -8.20 5.26 -2.91
CA ARG A 72 -8.62 3.88 -3.03
C ARG A 72 -7.45 2.91 -2.92
N GLY A 73 -7.69 1.82 -2.25
CA GLY A 73 -6.71 0.76 -2.12
C GLY A 73 -7.34 -0.53 -1.67
N ASP A 74 -6.49 -1.49 -1.36
CA ASP A 74 -6.89 -2.81 -0.92
C ASP A 74 -6.13 -3.19 0.34
N VAL A 75 -6.79 -3.92 1.22
CA VAL A 75 -6.17 -4.45 2.43
C VAL A 75 -5.91 -5.94 2.25
N TYR A 76 -4.67 -6.35 2.52
CA TYR A 76 -4.27 -7.75 2.48
C TYR A 76 -3.71 -8.17 3.83
N ALA A 77 -4.03 -9.40 4.23
CA ALA A 77 -3.35 -10.04 5.35
C ALA A 77 -2.13 -10.77 4.78
N ILE A 78 -0.97 -10.49 5.32
CA ILE A 78 0.29 -11.01 4.77
C ILE A 78 1.18 -11.56 5.89
N ASP A 79 2.07 -12.46 5.50
CA ASP A 79 3.07 -13.04 6.36
C ASP A 79 4.15 -11.99 6.69
N ASP A 80 4.74 -12.07 7.88
CA ASP A 80 5.84 -11.19 8.27
C ASP A 80 7.00 -11.22 7.29
N GLU A 81 7.25 -12.38 6.69
CA GLU A 81 8.31 -12.46 5.68
C GLU A 81 8.03 -11.58 4.49
N LEU A 82 6.75 -11.46 4.10
CA LEU A 82 6.37 -10.61 2.98
C LEU A 82 6.48 -9.13 3.36
N VAL A 83 6.24 -8.78 4.61
CA VAL A 83 6.43 -7.40 5.08
C VAL A 83 7.86 -6.93 4.78
N ALA A 84 8.85 -7.76 5.07
CA ALA A 84 10.25 -7.42 4.80
C ALA A 84 10.51 -7.21 3.31
N VAL A 85 9.88 -8.02 2.45
CA VAL A 85 10.01 -7.89 1.00
C VAL A 85 9.38 -6.57 0.53
N LEU A 86 8.21 -6.22 1.05
CA LEU A 86 7.54 -4.97 0.67
C LEU A 86 8.33 -3.76 1.13
N ASP A 87 8.90 -3.81 2.33
CA ASP A 87 9.74 -2.73 2.82
C ASP A 87 10.93 -2.51 1.87
N GLU A 88 11.53 -3.59 1.40
CA GLU A 88 12.64 -3.51 0.47
C GLU A 88 12.22 -2.94 -0.88
N ILE A 89 11.08 -3.38 -1.42
CA ILE A 89 10.56 -2.85 -2.67
C ILE A 89 10.34 -1.34 -2.57
N GLU A 90 9.76 -0.88 -1.47
CA GLU A 90 9.42 0.53 -1.31
C GLU A 90 10.64 1.41 -1.06
N GLN A 91 11.77 0.82 -0.68
CA GLN A 91 12.98 1.58 -0.41
C GLN A 91 13.91 1.72 -1.60
N VAL A 92 13.68 0.97 -2.66
CA VAL A 92 14.62 0.91 -3.78
C VAL A 92 14.19 1.66 -5.03
N TYR A 93 13.27 2.61 -4.92
CA TYR A 93 12.92 3.43 -6.06
C TYR A 93 14.14 4.28 -6.45
N PRO A 94 14.56 4.22 -7.73
CA PRO A 94 15.80 4.88 -8.15
C PRO A 94 15.83 6.37 -7.83
N GLY A 95 16.89 6.81 -7.18
CA GLY A 95 17.09 8.23 -6.90
C GLY A 95 16.30 8.78 -5.72
N ILE A 96 15.48 7.95 -5.07
CA ILE A 96 14.58 8.42 -4.01
C ILE A 96 14.59 7.47 -2.82
N GLU A 97 15.78 7.15 -2.32
CA GLU A 97 15.89 6.28 -1.15
C GLU A 97 15.18 6.92 0.04
N GLY A 98 14.42 6.11 0.76
CA GLY A 98 13.71 6.56 1.95
C GLY A 98 12.45 7.37 1.67
N LEU A 99 12.02 7.48 0.42
CA LEU A 99 10.79 8.20 0.08
C LEU A 99 9.57 7.58 0.76
N PHE A 100 9.44 6.26 0.68
CA PHE A 100 8.32 5.55 1.26
C PHE A 100 8.73 4.98 2.61
N MET A 101 8.23 5.59 3.68
CA MET A 101 8.52 5.14 5.04
C MET A 101 7.30 4.41 5.60
N PRO A 102 7.49 3.20 6.16
CA PRO A 102 6.35 2.46 6.70
C PRO A 102 5.71 3.21 7.87
N ARG A 103 4.38 3.21 7.88
CA ARG A 103 3.56 3.82 8.93
C ARG A 103 2.39 2.90 9.21
N GLU A 104 1.68 3.19 10.28
CA GLU A 104 0.45 2.49 10.65
C GLU A 104 -0.74 3.39 10.45
N VAL A 105 -1.86 2.81 10.01
CA VAL A 105 -3.10 3.54 9.85
C VAL A 105 -4.27 2.57 10.07
N THR A 106 -5.38 3.08 10.56
CA THR A 106 -6.60 2.28 10.68
C THR A 106 -7.57 2.73 9.58
N VAL A 107 -8.01 1.76 8.77
CA VAL A 107 -8.97 2.00 7.69
C VAL A 107 -10.23 1.18 7.94
N ASP A 108 -11.31 1.58 7.32
CA ASP A 108 -12.58 0.86 7.43
C ASP A 108 -12.71 -0.11 6.27
N VAL A 109 -12.90 -1.39 6.59
CA VAL A 109 -13.15 -2.43 5.59
C VAL A 109 -14.52 -3.02 5.89
N GLU A 110 -15.48 -2.71 5.01
CA GLU A 110 -16.86 -3.21 5.14
C GLU A 110 -17.46 -2.97 6.53
N GLY A 111 -17.22 -1.78 7.08
CA GLY A 111 -17.78 -1.40 8.38
C GLY A 111 -16.91 -1.78 9.58
N SER A 112 -15.79 -2.42 9.37
CA SER A 112 -14.90 -2.84 10.46
C SER A 112 -13.56 -2.10 10.38
N PRO A 113 -13.07 -1.55 11.50
CA PRO A 113 -11.75 -0.90 11.50
C PRO A 113 -10.66 -1.95 11.47
N VAL A 114 -9.67 -1.73 10.60
CA VAL A 114 -8.52 -2.63 10.44
C VAL A 114 -7.26 -1.79 10.48
N THR A 115 -6.36 -2.13 11.40
CA THR A 115 -5.07 -1.45 11.50
C THR A 115 -4.09 -2.06 10.52
N CYS A 116 -3.51 -1.21 9.68
CA CYS A 116 -2.68 -1.65 8.57
C CYS A 116 -1.35 -0.94 8.55
N ARG A 117 -0.35 -1.62 8.00
CA ARG A 117 0.90 -1.01 7.57
C ARG A 117 0.66 -0.38 6.20
N TYR A 118 1.27 0.78 5.93
CA TYR A 118 1.22 1.39 4.61
C TYR A 118 2.45 2.25 4.38
N TYR A 119 2.62 2.73 3.16
CA TYR A 119 3.84 3.43 2.76
C TYR A 119 3.52 4.81 2.19
N PRO A 120 3.24 5.80 3.05
CA PRO A 120 3.00 7.17 2.59
C PRO A 120 4.31 7.88 2.27
N VAL A 121 4.19 9.05 1.65
CA VAL A 121 5.32 9.94 1.39
C VAL A 121 5.14 11.23 2.20
N GLN A 122 6.22 11.99 2.37
CA GLN A 122 6.16 13.25 3.08
C GLN A 122 5.67 14.37 2.17
N ARG A 123 5.05 15.38 2.77
CA ARG A 123 4.53 16.54 2.03
C ARG A 123 5.58 17.20 1.15
N ASP A 124 6.79 17.30 1.65
CA ASP A 124 7.86 17.99 0.91
C ASP A 124 8.22 17.26 -0.37
N ALA A 125 8.02 15.95 -0.41
CA ALA A 125 8.41 15.14 -1.57
C ALA A 125 7.49 15.34 -2.76
N VAL A 126 6.31 15.91 -2.58
CA VAL A 126 5.31 16.04 -3.66
C VAL A 126 5.20 17.43 -4.23
N LYS A 127 6.07 18.36 -3.82
CA LYS A 127 6.03 19.72 -4.33
C LYS A 127 6.20 19.73 -5.85
N GLY A 128 5.28 20.41 -6.51
CA GLY A 128 5.31 20.54 -7.96
C GLY A 128 4.81 19.33 -8.73
N LEU A 129 4.39 18.27 -8.05
CA LEU A 129 3.88 17.09 -8.72
C LEU A 129 2.37 17.20 -8.98
N PRO A 130 1.88 16.60 -10.09
CA PRO A 130 0.44 16.58 -10.34
C PRO A 130 -0.30 15.79 -9.29
N GLU A 131 -1.44 16.31 -8.85
CA GLU A 131 -2.29 15.61 -7.90
C GLU A 131 -3.27 14.70 -8.65
N ILE A 132 -3.46 13.50 -8.15
CA ILE A 132 -4.42 12.55 -8.71
C ILE A 132 -5.72 12.70 -7.92
N ARG A 133 -6.59 13.56 -8.36
CA ARG A 133 -7.79 13.96 -7.62
C ARG A 133 -8.85 12.88 -7.53
N SER A 134 -8.80 11.88 -8.42
CA SER A 134 -9.71 10.74 -8.32
C SER A 134 -9.39 9.87 -7.12
N GLY A 135 -8.15 9.94 -6.61
CA GLY A 135 -7.70 9.10 -5.52
C GLY A 135 -7.48 7.66 -5.91
N ASP A 136 -7.43 7.36 -7.22
CA ASP A 136 -7.29 5.99 -7.71
C ASP A 136 -6.15 5.92 -8.72
N TRP A 137 -5.03 5.36 -8.28
CA TRP A 137 -3.84 5.24 -9.14
C TRP A 137 -4.10 4.41 -10.39
N VAL A 138 -4.80 3.27 -10.22
CA VAL A 138 -5.03 2.36 -11.34
C VAL A 138 -5.87 3.03 -12.41
N GLU A 139 -6.93 3.73 -12.02
CA GLU A 139 -7.77 4.47 -12.93
C GLU A 139 -6.96 5.57 -13.64
N HIS A 140 -6.18 6.32 -12.86
CA HIS A 140 -5.36 7.40 -13.38
C HIS A 140 -4.36 6.89 -14.42
N ARG A 141 -3.66 5.79 -14.08
CA ARG A 141 -2.68 5.19 -14.97
C ARG A 141 -3.32 4.76 -16.29
N ARG A 142 -4.46 4.11 -16.21
CA ARG A 142 -5.16 3.62 -17.40
C ARG A 142 -5.67 4.77 -18.27
N SER A 143 -6.19 5.81 -17.64
CA SER A 143 -6.71 6.97 -18.35
C SER A 143 -5.63 7.73 -19.10
N ASN A 144 -4.39 7.66 -18.61
CA ASN A 144 -3.25 8.34 -19.24
C ASN A 144 -2.44 7.42 -20.15
N GLY A 145 -2.94 6.23 -20.46
CA GLY A 145 -2.31 5.33 -21.39
C GLY A 145 -1.01 4.70 -20.90
N ARG A 146 -0.82 4.60 -19.61
CA ARG A 146 0.40 4.03 -19.02
C ARG A 146 0.29 2.55 -18.74
#